data_4f7fea0007cf3d0cb182fd230841a769
#
_entry.id   4f7fea0007cf3d0cb182fd230841a769
#
_cell.length_a   1.000
_cell.length_b   1.000
_cell.length_c   1.000
_cell.angle_alpha   90.00
_cell.angle_beta   90.00
_cell.angle_gamma   90.00
#
_symmetry.space_group_name_H-M   'P 1'
#
loop_
_entity.id
_entity.type
_entity.pdbx_description
1 polymer ?
#
loop_
_entity_poly.entity_id
_entity_poly.type
_entity_poly.pdbx_seq_one_letter_code
_entity_poly.pdbx_strand_id
1 'polypeptide(L)'
;MSSNAAFTPPPDARAYRLRTARGEFAVVDSPVADGVEAKGTVLMLPGFTGSKEDFTLLHEPLGARGYRTVAVDGRGQYESDGPEHDEAGYAQAELARDVLAQVAALGTRAHLLGHSLGGQIARAAVLLDHTPFVSLTLMSSGPARISVSQQQRVKLLRDALDTMTMAEVWDVIQAMGPPEEVGAPAPAHGPGEPERLRGRWLGTRPAQLLATGRQLCTEPDRVGELAAVPLPFHVLSGAYDDTWPVPLLDEMAVRLDARRTVIAGAEHSPNTDRPEATARALADFWDGVPIRPRSAPHQ
;
A
#
# COMPACT_ATOMS: atom_id res chain seq x y z
N MET A 1 -3.62 4.50 11.98
CA MET A 1 -2.68 3.35 11.82
C MET A 1 -3.52 2.10 11.63
N SER A 2 -3.16 1.24 10.67
CA SER A 2 -3.80 -0.06 10.52
C SER A 2 -3.50 -0.89 11.79
N SER A 3 -4.48 -1.03 12.66
CA SER A 3 -4.35 -1.69 13.97
C SER A 3 -4.46 -3.22 13.88
N ASN A 4 -4.78 -3.77 12.71
CA ASN A 4 -5.07 -5.20 12.52
C ASN A 4 -4.05 -5.91 11.61
N ALA A 5 -2.81 -5.43 11.55
CA ALA A 5 -1.77 -6.08 10.75
C ALA A 5 -1.37 -7.44 11.36
N ALA A 6 -1.48 -8.51 10.60
CA ALA A 6 -0.97 -9.82 11.00
C ALA A 6 0.53 -9.89 10.68
N PHE A 7 1.36 -10.07 11.69
CA PHE A 7 2.83 -10.05 11.55
C PHE A 7 3.46 -11.42 11.25
N THR A 8 2.69 -12.47 11.18
CA THR A 8 3.21 -13.80 10.87
C THR A 8 2.89 -14.15 9.43
N PRO A 9 3.88 -14.12 8.52
CA PRO A 9 3.65 -14.49 7.13
C PRO A 9 3.24 -15.97 7.02
N PRO A 10 2.58 -16.37 5.91
CA PRO A 10 2.29 -17.77 5.63
C PRO A 10 3.56 -18.64 5.66
N PRO A 11 3.45 -19.95 5.98
CA PRO A 11 4.62 -20.83 6.11
C PRO A 11 5.53 -20.88 4.88
N ASP A 12 4.96 -20.77 3.69
CA ASP A 12 5.69 -20.83 2.41
C ASP A 12 6.22 -19.47 1.94
N ALA A 13 5.85 -18.40 2.61
CA ALA A 13 6.33 -17.06 2.30
C ALA A 13 7.76 -16.87 2.81
N ARG A 14 8.53 -16.05 2.07
CA ARG A 14 9.92 -15.72 2.39
C ARG A 14 10.04 -14.24 2.70
N ALA A 15 10.62 -13.89 3.84
CA ALA A 15 11.03 -12.54 4.15
C ALA A 15 12.52 -12.37 3.79
N TYR A 16 12.83 -11.36 2.98
CA TYR A 16 14.22 -11.07 2.57
C TYR A 16 14.39 -9.61 2.15
N ARG A 17 15.63 -9.21 1.85
CA ARG A 17 15.97 -7.91 1.26
C ARG A 17 16.01 -8.03 -0.26
N LEU A 18 15.05 -7.42 -0.96
CA LEU A 18 15.02 -7.35 -2.42
C LEU A 18 16.07 -6.33 -2.87
N ARG A 19 17.12 -6.80 -3.54
CA ARG A 19 18.18 -5.95 -4.09
C ARG A 19 17.72 -5.33 -5.40
N THR A 20 17.80 -4.02 -5.48
CA THR A 20 17.44 -3.25 -6.67
C THR A 20 18.58 -2.29 -7.06
N ALA A 21 18.48 -1.67 -8.23
CA ALA A 21 19.41 -0.62 -8.66
C ALA A 21 19.35 0.65 -7.77
N ARG A 22 18.36 0.75 -6.85
CA ARG A 22 18.15 1.91 -6.01
C ARG A 22 18.28 1.62 -4.50
N GLY A 23 18.76 0.46 -4.14
CA GLY A 23 18.94 0.00 -2.76
C GLY A 23 18.22 -1.32 -2.48
N GLU A 24 18.19 -1.70 -1.22
CA GLU A 24 17.56 -2.91 -0.74
C GLU A 24 16.26 -2.59 -0.01
N PHE A 25 15.21 -3.36 -0.30
CA PHE A 25 13.88 -3.19 0.29
C PHE A 25 13.46 -4.48 0.99
N ALA A 26 12.96 -4.37 2.21
CA ALA A 26 12.41 -5.51 2.92
C ALA A 26 11.10 -5.96 2.26
N VAL A 27 10.97 -7.25 1.99
CA VAL A 27 9.79 -7.83 1.35
C VAL A 27 9.33 -9.09 2.06
N VAL A 28 8.04 -9.38 1.93
CA VAL A 28 7.44 -10.70 2.11
C VAL A 28 6.96 -11.16 0.73
N ASP A 29 7.51 -12.27 0.28
CA ASP A 29 7.28 -12.88 -1.03
C ASP A 29 6.62 -14.24 -0.83
N SER A 30 5.36 -14.36 -1.20
CA SER A 30 4.57 -15.57 -1.07
C SER A 30 4.32 -16.19 -2.44
N PRO A 31 4.67 -17.47 -2.63
CA PRO A 31 4.49 -18.15 -3.90
C PRO A 31 3.00 -18.43 -4.18
N VAL A 32 2.72 -18.91 -5.38
CA VAL A 32 1.45 -19.55 -5.70
C VAL A 32 1.34 -20.85 -4.90
N ALA A 33 0.15 -21.17 -4.43
CA ALA A 33 -0.08 -22.39 -3.67
C ALA A 33 0.26 -23.66 -4.50
N ASP A 34 0.71 -24.70 -3.84
CA ASP A 34 1.09 -25.96 -4.48
C ASP A 34 -0.07 -26.53 -5.32
N GLY A 35 0.25 -26.96 -6.53
CA GLY A 35 -0.73 -27.53 -7.45
C GLY A 35 -1.66 -26.52 -8.14
N VAL A 36 -1.52 -25.22 -7.87
CA VAL A 36 -2.28 -24.15 -8.52
C VAL A 36 -1.48 -23.58 -9.69
N GLU A 37 -2.14 -23.36 -10.82
CA GLU A 37 -1.51 -22.72 -11.98
C GLU A 37 -1.18 -21.26 -11.71
N ALA A 38 0.07 -20.87 -12.01
CA ALA A 38 0.53 -19.50 -11.81
C ALA A 38 -0.04 -18.57 -12.90
N LYS A 39 -0.76 -17.53 -12.48
CA LYS A 39 -1.41 -16.54 -13.34
C LYS A 39 -0.63 -15.22 -13.43
N GLY A 40 0.09 -14.85 -12.36
CA GLY A 40 0.81 -13.58 -12.34
C GLY A 40 1.51 -13.27 -11.02
N THR A 41 2.19 -12.13 -11.02
CA THR A 41 2.85 -11.58 -9.82
C THR A 41 2.19 -10.25 -9.46
N VAL A 42 2.02 -10.01 -8.16
CA VAL A 42 1.47 -8.77 -7.61
C VAL A 42 2.53 -8.09 -6.75
N LEU A 43 2.83 -6.82 -7.01
CA LEU A 43 3.62 -5.96 -6.12
C LEU A 43 2.68 -5.10 -5.30
N MET A 44 2.79 -5.14 -3.97
CA MET A 44 1.88 -4.49 -3.02
C MET A 44 2.60 -3.42 -2.20
N LEU A 45 2.09 -2.19 -2.25
CA LEU A 45 2.66 -1.00 -1.60
C LEU A 45 1.78 -0.54 -0.44
N PRO A 46 2.32 -0.41 0.79
CA PRO A 46 1.56 -0.04 1.97
C PRO A 46 1.22 1.45 2.05
N GLY A 47 0.35 1.77 2.99
CA GLY A 47 -0.03 3.14 3.32
C GLY A 47 1.02 3.92 4.12
N PHE A 48 0.64 5.11 4.59
CA PHE A 48 1.48 6.13 5.21
C PHE A 48 2.29 5.64 6.41
N THR A 49 1.64 5.01 7.39
CA THR A 49 2.27 4.44 8.58
C THR A 49 2.30 2.91 8.53
N GLY A 50 2.09 2.36 7.33
CA GLY A 50 1.99 0.93 7.09
C GLY A 50 3.34 0.27 6.83
N SER A 51 3.26 -1.02 6.55
CA SER A 51 4.38 -1.87 6.18
C SER A 51 3.90 -3.06 5.35
N LYS A 52 4.82 -3.88 4.86
CA LYS A 52 4.51 -5.12 4.13
C LYS A 52 3.57 -6.06 4.88
N GLU A 53 3.57 -6.00 6.22
CA GLU A 53 2.72 -6.80 7.09
C GLU A 53 1.23 -6.47 6.96
N ASP A 54 0.87 -5.30 6.45
CA ASP A 54 -0.52 -4.94 6.21
C ASP A 54 -1.19 -5.87 5.17
N PHE A 55 -0.39 -6.58 4.37
CA PHE A 55 -0.87 -7.51 3.34
C PHE A 55 -0.77 -8.98 3.74
N THR A 56 -0.34 -9.29 4.96
CA THR A 56 -0.11 -10.68 5.41
C THR A 56 -1.33 -11.57 5.18
N LEU A 57 -2.53 -11.07 5.47
CA LEU A 57 -3.78 -11.82 5.31
C LEU A 57 -4.24 -11.99 3.84
N LEU A 58 -3.59 -11.32 2.89
CA LEU A 58 -3.89 -11.48 1.46
C LEU A 58 -3.02 -12.55 0.77
N HIS A 59 -1.85 -12.89 1.33
CA HIS A 59 -0.90 -13.78 0.67
C HIS A 59 -1.51 -15.16 0.36
N GLU A 60 -2.00 -15.84 1.37
CA GLU A 60 -2.57 -17.19 1.23
C GLU A 60 -3.78 -17.23 0.28
N PRO A 61 -4.83 -16.39 0.46
CA PRO A 61 -5.99 -16.42 -0.43
C PRO A 61 -5.69 -16.00 -1.87
N LEU A 62 -4.67 -15.16 -2.10
CA LEU A 62 -4.23 -14.82 -3.45
C LEU A 62 -3.35 -15.92 -4.05
N GLY A 63 -2.48 -16.54 -3.25
CA GLY A 63 -1.68 -17.70 -3.66
C GLY A 63 -2.58 -18.86 -4.11
N ALA A 64 -3.66 -19.15 -3.39
CA ALA A 64 -4.67 -20.14 -3.75
C ALA A 64 -5.42 -19.82 -5.05
N ARG A 65 -5.35 -18.57 -5.53
CA ARG A 65 -5.97 -18.12 -6.79
C ARG A 65 -4.98 -17.98 -7.95
N GLY A 66 -3.72 -18.38 -7.74
CA GLY A 66 -2.69 -18.38 -8.79
C GLY A 66 -1.82 -17.13 -8.84
N TYR A 67 -1.85 -16.28 -7.83
CA TYR A 67 -1.05 -15.06 -7.81
C TYR A 67 0.09 -15.14 -6.80
N ARG A 68 1.35 -15.04 -7.29
CA ARG A 68 2.49 -14.74 -6.42
C ARG A 68 2.36 -13.33 -5.92
N THR A 69 2.55 -13.10 -4.63
CA THR A 69 2.40 -11.79 -4.01
C THR A 69 3.69 -11.34 -3.35
N VAL A 70 4.11 -10.10 -3.62
CA VAL A 70 5.29 -9.47 -3.03
C VAL A 70 4.85 -8.18 -2.35
N ALA A 71 4.79 -8.19 -1.03
CA ALA A 71 4.55 -7.01 -0.22
C ALA A 71 5.90 -6.36 0.14
N VAL A 72 6.01 -5.04 0.03
CA VAL A 72 7.27 -4.33 0.22
C VAL A 72 7.13 -3.23 1.26
N ASP A 73 8.15 -3.07 2.12
CA ASP A 73 8.33 -1.82 2.84
C ASP A 73 8.96 -0.80 1.89
N GLY A 74 8.31 0.34 1.68
CA GLY A 74 8.87 1.43 0.91
C GLY A 74 10.11 2.03 1.59
N ARG A 75 10.85 2.87 0.86
CA ARG A 75 12.02 3.57 1.41
C ARG A 75 11.68 4.23 2.76
N GLY A 76 12.46 3.93 3.79
CA GLY A 76 12.30 4.48 5.14
C GLY A 76 11.10 3.98 5.93
N GLN A 77 10.33 3.02 5.40
CA GLN A 77 9.29 2.33 6.16
C GLN A 77 9.88 1.10 6.84
N TYR A 78 9.56 0.94 8.10
CA TYR A 78 9.84 -0.20 8.97
C TYR A 78 11.24 -0.81 8.78
N GLU A 79 11.36 -1.89 8.02
CA GLU A 79 12.63 -2.60 7.82
C GLU A 79 13.40 -2.13 6.58
N SER A 80 12.85 -1.27 5.74
CA SER A 80 13.56 -0.69 4.59
C SER A 80 14.30 0.58 4.97
N ASP A 81 15.61 0.62 4.68
CA ASP A 81 16.44 1.77 4.97
C ASP A 81 16.05 3.00 4.13
N GLY A 82 16.45 4.16 4.62
CA GLY A 82 16.29 5.44 3.94
C GLY A 82 17.01 6.57 4.65
N PRO A 83 17.13 7.74 4.03
CA PRO A 83 17.74 8.92 4.64
C PRO A 83 17.09 9.28 5.98
N GLU A 84 17.90 9.55 6.99
CA GLU A 84 17.40 9.84 8.34
C GLU A 84 16.80 11.23 8.46
N HIS A 85 17.41 12.21 7.79
CA HIS A 85 17.05 13.63 7.89
C HIS A 85 16.77 14.30 6.54
N ASP A 86 17.05 13.64 5.41
CA ASP A 86 16.81 14.19 4.08
C ASP A 86 15.44 13.82 3.55
N GLU A 87 14.48 14.74 3.67
CA GLU A 87 13.15 14.58 3.15
C GLU A 87 13.09 14.54 1.61
N ALA A 88 14.07 15.10 0.90
CA ALA A 88 14.10 15.06 -0.57
C ALA A 88 14.21 13.63 -1.10
N GLY A 89 14.87 12.74 -0.36
CA GLY A 89 14.94 11.31 -0.67
C GLY A 89 13.59 10.60 -0.67
N TYR A 90 12.55 11.22 -0.10
CA TYR A 90 11.19 10.72 -0.02
C TYR A 90 10.22 11.51 -0.91
N ALA A 91 10.71 12.35 -1.82
CA ALA A 91 9.87 12.99 -2.83
C ALA A 91 9.10 11.92 -3.61
N GLN A 92 7.84 12.17 -3.96
CA GLN A 92 6.98 11.19 -4.64
C GLN A 92 7.62 10.58 -5.89
N ALA A 93 8.35 11.39 -6.66
CA ALA A 93 9.07 10.91 -7.86
C ALA A 93 10.22 9.94 -7.49
N GLU A 94 10.88 10.11 -6.35
CA GLU A 94 11.92 9.17 -5.89
C GLU A 94 11.30 7.84 -5.43
N LEU A 95 10.21 7.90 -4.66
CA LEU A 95 9.46 6.71 -4.26
C LEU A 95 8.88 5.96 -5.47
N ALA A 96 8.40 6.68 -6.46
CA ALA A 96 7.92 6.10 -7.73
C ALA A 96 9.05 5.38 -8.51
N ARG A 97 10.25 5.95 -8.55
CA ARG A 97 11.43 5.30 -9.15
C ARG A 97 11.84 4.05 -8.38
N ASP A 98 11.67 4.05 -7.06
CA ASP A 98 11.92 2.85 -6.23
C ASP A 98 10.96 1.71 -6.63
N VAL A 99 9.67 2.01 -6.85
CA VAL A 99 8.69 1.01 -7.34
C VAL A 99 9.09 0.43 -8.69
N LEU A 100 9.56 1.28 -9.63
CA LEU A 100 10.06 0.81 -10.93
C LEU A 100 11.31 -0.09 -10.77
N ALA A 101 12.21 0.24 -9.85
CA ALA A 101 13.37 -0.59 -9.57
C ALA A 101 12.99 -1.92 -8.88
N GLN A 102 11.99 -1.89 -8.01
CA GLN A 102 11.46 -3.10 -7.36
C GLN A 102 10.85 -4.07 -8.39
N VAL A 103 9.97 -3.60 -9.26
CA VAL A 103 9.39 -4.48 -10.29
C VAL A 103 10.44 -4.98 -11.28
N ALA A 104 11.44 -4.18 -11.63
CA ALA A 104 12.56 -4.61 -12.46
C ALA A 104 13.37 -5.73 -11.78
N ALA A 105 13.62 -5.64 -10.48
CA ALA A 105 14.32 -6.66 -9.70
C ALA A 105 13.52 -7.98 -9.57
N LEU A 106 12.18 -7.93 -9.64
CA LEU A 106 11.36 -9.14 -9.69
C LEU A 106 11.49 -9.89 -11.04
N GLY A 107 12.02 -9.24 -12.08
CA GLY A 107 12.28 -9.85 -13.38
C GLY A 107 11.04 -10.19 -14.20
N THR A 108 9.86 -9.77 -13.79
CA THR A 108 8.58 -10.03 -14.46
C THR A 108 7.69 -8.80 -14.44
N ARG A 109 6.74 -8.72 -15.36
CA ARG A 109 5.66 -7.74 -15.27
C ARG A 109 4.76 -8.09 -14.08
N ALA A 110 4.27 -7.09 -13.38
CA ALA A 110 3.44 -7.29 -12.20
C ALA A 110 2.13 -6.51 -12.26
N HIS A 111 1.09 -7.03 -11.65
CA HIS A 111 -0.01 -6.23 -11.18
C HIS A 111 0.50 -5.33 -10.05
N LEU A 112 0.20 -4.04 -10.10
CA LEU A 112 0.59 -3.11 -9.05
C LEU A 112 -0.63 -2.80 -8.18
N LEU A 113 -0.51 -3.03 -6.89
CA LEU A 113 -1.52 -2.68 -5.89
C LEU A 113 -0.92 -1.67 -4.91
N GLY A 114 -1.56 -0.53 -4.76
CA GLY A 114 -1.19 0.45 -3.75
C GLY A 114 -2.34 0.75 -2.81
N HIS A 115 -2.09 0.61 -1.51
CA HIS A 115 -3.03 0.98 -0.46
C HIS A 115 -2.76 2.42 0.00
N SER A 116 -3.80 3.26 0.02
CA SER A 116 -3.73 4.62 0.58
C SER A 116 -2.58 5.45 -0.05
N LEU A 117 -1.59 5.92 0.71
CA LEU A 117 -0.38 6.57 0.20
C LEU A 117 0.32 5.71 -0.87
N GLY A 118 0.39 4.39 -0.65
CA GLY A 118 0.97 3.46 -1.63
C GLY A 118 0.28 3.53 -2.99
N GLY A 119 -1.02 3.83 -3.03
CA GLY A 119 -1.75 4.05 -4.29
C GLY A 119 -1.35 5.34 -4.98
N GLN A 120 -1.07 6.42 -4.26
CA GLN A 120 -0.54 7.66 -4.85
C GLN A 120 0.88 7.46 -5.41
N ILE A 121 1.73 6.71 -4.70
CA ILE A 121 3.07 6.33 -5.16
C ILE A 121 2.97 5.41 -6.39
N ALA A 122 2.09 4.42 -6.36
CA ALA A 122 1.84 3.51 -7.49
C ALA A 122 1.36 4.26 -8.74
N ARG A 123 0.44 5.22 -8.58
CA ARG A 123 0.01 6.13 -9.65
C ARG A 123 1.19 6.90 -10.23
N ALA A 124 2.03 7.48 -9.37
CA ALA A 124 3.21 8.21 -9.82
C ALA A 124 4.19 7.31 -10.59
N ALA A 125 4.39 6.05 -10.15
CA ALA A 125 5.22 5.08 -10.87
C ALA A 125 4.67 4.74 -12.26
N VAL A 126 3.36 4.51 -12.37
CA VAL A 126 2.67 4.23 -13.65
C VAL A 126 2.76 5.44 -14.59
N LEU A 127 2.66 6.67 -14.07
CA LEU A 127 2.80 7.89 -14.87
C LEU A 127 4.25 8.14 -15.34
N LEU A 128 5.25 7.61 -14.61
CA LEU A 128 6.65 7.65 -15.06
C LEU A 128 6.94 6.60 -16.13
N ASP A 129 6.53 5.36 -15.89
CA ASP A 129 6.65 4.23 -16.83
C ASP A 129 5.63 3.15 -16.50
N HIS A 130 4.64 2.98 -17.37
CA HIS A 130 3.61 1.96 -17.19
C HIS A 130 4.01 0.58 -17.75
N THR A 131 5.07 0.49 -18.54
CA THR A 131 5.41 -0.72 -19.30
C THR A 131 5.68 -1.96 -18.45
N PRO A 132 6.26 -1.87 -17.23
CA PRO A 132 6.50 -3.05 -16.41
C PRO A 132 5.24 -3.53 -15.66
N PHE A 133 4.12 -2.81 -15.77
CA PHE A 133 2.90 -3.18 -15.07
C PHE A 133 1.88 -3.87 -15.99
N VAL A 134 1.09 -4.77 -15.41
CA VAL A 134 -0.03 -5.47 -16.07
C VAL A 134 -1.34 -4.74 -15.83
N SER A 135 -1.53 -4.22 -14.62
CA SER A 135 -2.66 -3.39 -14.19
C SER A 135 -2.28 -2.56 -12.97
N LEU A 136 -3.12 -1.58 -12.63
CA LEU A 136 -3.01 -0.81 -11.39
C LEU A 136 -4.29 -0.94 -10.56
N THR A 137 -4.17 -1.36 -9.31
CA THR A 137 -5.23 -1.30 -8.31
C THR A 137 -4.95 -0.20 -7.30
N LEU A 138 -5.87 0.76 -7.19
CA LEU A 138 -5.89 1.81 -6.19
C LEU A 138 -6.84 1.36 -5.06
N MET A 139 -6.28 0.86 -3.96
CA MET A 139 -7.03 0.38 -2.81
C MET A 139 -7.11 1.47 -1.76
N SER A 140 -8.34 1.96 -1.47
CA SER A 140 -8.57 3.07 -0.53
C SER A 140 -7.62 4.24 -0.76
N SER A 141 -7.42 4.61 -2.04
CA SER A 141 -6.51 5.67 -2.47
C SER A 141 -7.20 6.57 -3.48
N GLY A 142 -7.33 7.85 -3.15
CA GLY A 142 -8.15 8.79 -3.90
C GLY A 142 -7.40 9.60 -4.95
N PRO A 143 -8.14 10.47 -5.67
CA PRO A 143 -7.63 11.21 -6.83
C PRO A 143 -6.58 12.27 -6.47
N ALA A 144 -6.68 12.84 -5.27
CA ALA A 144 -5.90 13.99 -4.82
C ALA A 144 -5.61 13.90 -3.31
N ARG A 145 -5.38 15.06 -2.67
CA ARG A 145 -5.16 15.17 -1.23
C ARG A 145 -6.26 14.50 -0.39
N ILE A 146 -5.91 14.08 0.81
CA ILE A 146 -6.81 13.48 1.79
C ILE A 146 -7.83 14.49 2.33
N SER A 147 -8.88 14.00 3.02
CA SER A 147 -9.91 14.82 3.65
C SER A 147 -9.34 15.83 4.65
N VAL A 148 -10.07 16.93 4.91
CA VAL A 148 -9.61 17.99 5.82
C VAL A 148 -9.35 17.46 7.23
N SER A 149 -10.20 16.55 7.73
CA SER A 149 -10.02 15.93 9.04
C SER A 149 -8.72 15.11 9.12
N GLN A 150 -8.41 14.37 8.08
CA GLN A 150 -7.16 13.59 8.00
C GLN A 150 -5.94 14.49 7.82
N GLN A 151 -6.04 15.58 7.07
CA GLN A 151 -4.96 16.58 6.98
C GLN A 151 -4.62 17.16 8.35
N GLN A 152 -5.62 17.41 9.21
CA GLN A 152 -5.39 17.88 10.59
C GLN A 152 -4.64 16.84 11.42
N ARG A 153 -5.01 15.55 11.31
CA ARG A 153 -4.30 14.46 12.01
C ARG A 153 -2.85 14.33 11.55
N VAL A 154 -2.62 14.38 10.23
CA VAL A 154 -1.26 14.35 9.67
C VAL A 154 -0.45 15.57 10.11
N LYS A 155 -1.07 16.76 10.18
CA LYS A 155 -0.40 17.97 10.68
C LYS A 155 0.01 17.80 12.15
N LEU A 156 -0.89 17.32 13.01
CA LEU A 156 -0.59 17.07 14.44
C LEU A 156 0.59 16.09 14.58
N LEU A 157 0.61 15.02 13.80
CA LEU A 157 1.71 14.07 13.80
C LEU A 157 3.03 14.74 13.41
N ARG A 158 3.03 15.56 12.37
CA ARG A 158 4.22 16.27 11.90
C ARG A 158 4.71 17.28 12.96
N ASP A 159 3.80 18.08 13.53
CA ASP A 159 4.13 19.04 14.59
C ASP A 159 4.72 18.31 15.83
N ALA A 160 4.25 17.11 16.14
CA ALA A 160 4.82 16.29 17.21
C ALA A 160 6.24 15.79 16.85
N LEU A 161 6.46 15.29 15.63
CA LEU A 161 7.75 14.80 15.17
C LEU A 161 8.82 15.91 15.04
N ASP A 162 8.41 17.18 14.93
CA ASP A 162 9.34 18.32 14.93
C ASP A 162 9.98 18.56 16.33
N THR A 163 9.37 18.06 17.40
CA THR A 163 9.79 18.35 18.79
C THR A 163 9.98 17.11 19.66
N MET A 164 9.49 15.96 19.21
CA MET A 164 9.48 14.69 19.96
C MET A 164 10.18 13.60 19.17
N THR A 165 10.75 12.63 19.87
CA THR A 165 11.28 11.40 19.27
C THR A 165 10.14 10.48 18.83
N MET A 166 10.44 9.53 17.94
CA MET A 166 9.47 8.49 17.54
C MET A 166 8.90 7.71 18.73
N ALA A 167 9.71 7.46 19.77
CA ALA A 167 9.26 6.78 20.98
C ALA A 167 8.26 7.62 21.78
N GLU A 168 8.55 8.89 21.99
CA GLU A 168 7.64 9.81 22.71
C GLU A 168 6.32 10.01 21.95
N VAL A 169 6.38 10.13 20.62
CA VAL A 169 5.15 10.21 19.79
C VAL A 169 4.34 8.93 19.90
N TRP A 170 4.99 7.75 19.92
CA TRP A 170 4.31 6.48 20.14
C TRP A 170 3.57 6.46 21.48
N ASP A 171 4.24 6.86 22.55
CA ASP A 171 3.66 6.86 23.90
C ASP A 171 2.45 7.81 23.97
N VAL A 172 2.50 8.97 23.31
CA VAL A 172 1.35 9.89 23.19
C VAL A 172 0.19 9.24 22.43
N ILE A 173 0.47 8.60 21.28
CA ILE A 173 -0.56 7.91 20.49
C ILE A 173 -1.24 6.82 21.33
N GLN A 174 -0.47 6.04 22.09
CA GLN A 174 -1.03 5.00 22.97
C GLN A 174 -1.86 5.59 24.12
N ALA A 175 -1.42 6.71 24.69
CA ALA A 175 -2.14 7.38 25.78
C ALA A 175 -3.48 8.01 25.32
N MET A 176 -3.56 8.42 24.05
CA MET A 176 -4.81 8.96 23.48
C MET A 176 -5.88 7.87 23.26
N GLY A 177 -5.47 6.59 23.20
CA GLY A 177 -6.35 5.46 22.92
C GLY A 177 -6.94 5.48 21.49
N PRO A 178 -7.64 4.41 21.07
CA PRO A 178 -8.55 4.50 19.94
C PRO A 178 -9.68 5.49 20.29
N PRO A 179 -10.25 6.23 19.33
CA PRO A 179 -11.46 7.00 19.57
C PRO A 179 -12.47 6.07 20.24
N GLU A 180 -13.02 6.48 21.40
CA GLU A 180 -14.02 5.70 22.10
C GLU A 180 -15.24 5.54 21.19
N GLU A 181 -15.32 4.45 20.47
CA GLU A 181 -16.59 3.93 19.99
C GLU A 181 -17.28 3.30 21.21
N VAL A 182 -18.23 4.02 21.74
CA VAL A 182 -19.04 3.58 22.88
C VAL A 182 -19.69 2.24 22.50
N GLY A 183 -19.14 1.14 23.03
CA GLY A 183 -19.72 -0.19 22.93
C GLY A 183 -19.03 -1.19 21.97
N ALA A 184 -17.99 -0.82 21.26
CA ALA A 184 -17.21 -1.80 20.51
C ALA A 184 -16.19 -2.51 21.42
N PRO A 185 -16.09 -3.86 21.40
CA PRO A 185 -15.01 -4.54 22.09
C PRO A 185 -13.66 -4.09 21.49
N ALA A 186 -12.69 -3.78 22.36
CA ALA A 186 -11.33 -3.49 21.92
C ALA A 186 -10.85 -4.61 20.99
N PRO A 187 -10.19 -4.29 19.85
CA PRO A 187 -9.67 -5.32 18.96
C PRO A 187 -8.77 -6.26 19.78
N ALA A 188 -9.05 -7.56 19.70
CA ALA A 188 -8.26 -8.57 20.39
C ALA A 188 -6.89 -8.66 19.70
N HIS A 189 -5.90 -7.96 20.24
CA HIS A 189 -4.51 -8.09 19.78
C HIS A 189 -3.99 -9.48 20.13
N GLY A 190 -3.37 -10.16 19.16
CA GLY A 190 -2.66 -11.39 19.40
C GLY A 190 -1.44 -11.19 20.33
N PRO A 191 -0.92 -12.26 20.95
CA PRO A 191 0.27 -12.17 21.82
C PRO A 191 1.45 -11.52 21.08
N GLY A 192 2.05 -10.45 21.65
CA GLY A 192 3.21 -9.75 21.09
C GLY A 192 2.89 -8.78 19.95
N GLU A 193 1.63 -8.55 19.63
CA GLU A 193 1.22 -7.61 18.56
C GLU A 193 1.52 -6.15 18.92
N PRO A 194 1.28 -5.66 20.16
CA PRO A 194 1.63 -4.29 20.53
C PRO A 194 3.12 -3.99 20.40
N GLU A 195 3.99 -4.95 20.78
CA GLU A 195 5.44 -4.82 20.65
C GLU A 195 5.87 -4.77 19.18
N ARG A 196 5.24 -5.55 18.30
CA ARG A 196 5.49 -5.55 16.85
C ARG A 196 5.03 -4.25 16.20
N LEU A 197 3.86 -3.73 16.57
CA LEU A 197 3.37 -2.42 16.13
C LEU A 197 4.32 -1.31 16.58
N ARG A 198 4.79 -1.36 17.82
CA ARG A 198 5.80 -0.43 18.33
C ARG A 198 7.13 -0.55 17.56
N GLY A 199 7.59 -1.77 17.32
CA GLY A 199 8.80 -2.03 16.52
C GLY A 199 8.68 -1.47 15.10
N ARG A 200 7.53 -1.68 14.44
CA ARG A 200 7.24 -1.09 13.12
C ARG A 200 7.30 0.43 13.15
N TRP A 201 6.63 1.04 14.12
CA TRP A 201 6.66 2.50 14.28
C TRP A 201 8.07 3.03 14.46
N LEU A 202 8.84 2.46 15.40
CA LEU A 202 10.21 2.88 15.70
C LEU A 202 11.19 2.61 14.57
N GLY A 203 10.94 1.62 13.71
CA GLY A 203 11.75 1.31 12.53
C GLY A 203 11.51 2.29 11.37
N THR A 204 10.40 3.02 11.39
CA THR A 204 10.08 3.99 10.32
C THR A 204 10.86 5.28 10.52
N ARG A 205 11.43 5.83 9.43
CA ARG A 205 12.20 7.07 9.47
C ARG A 205 11.30 8.30 9.64
N PRO A 206 11.56 9.20 10.60
CA PRO A 206 10.76 10.43 10.78
C PRO A 206 10.69 11.27 9.51
N ALA A 207 11.81 11.43 8.79
CA ALA A 207 11.85 12.18 7.53
C ALA A 207 10.91 11.62 6.46
N GLN A 208 10.72 10.28 6.42
CA GLN A 208 9.73 9.63 5.55
C GLN A 208 8.31 10.08 5.92
N LEU A 209 7.94 10.05 7.21
CA LEU A 209 6.61 10.47 7.67
C LEU A 209 6.38 11.96 7.42
N LEU A 210 7.37 12.82 7.66
CA LEU A 210 7.27 14.25 7.41
C LEU A 210 7.04 14.54 5.91
N ALA A 211 7.84 13.96 5.03
CA ALA A 211 7.76 14.18 3.59
C ALA A 211 6.46 13.63 3.00
N THR A 212 6.12 12.36 3.30
CA THR A 212 4.93 11.72 2.73
C THR A 212 3.63 12.22 3.35
N GLY A 213 3.66 12.64 4.61
CA GLY A 213 2.54 13.36 5.22
C GLY A 213 2.23 14.69 4.51
N ARG A 214 3.27 15.44 4.09
CA ARG A 214 3.08 16.62 3.23
C ARG A 214 2.47 16.25 1.88
N GLN A 215 2.95 15.18 1.23
CA GLN A 215 2.40 14.71 -0.05
C GLN A 215 0.89 14.43 0.09
N LEU A 216 0.48 13.67 1.09
CA LEU A 216 -0.93 13.37 1.35
C LEU A 216 -1.79 14.64 1.48
N CYS A 217 -1.26 15.70 2.08
CA CYS A 217 -1.97 16.97 2.29
C CYS A 217 -2.00 17.87 1.05
N THR A 218 -1.10 17.67 0.07
CA THR A 218 -0.90 18.58 -1.07
C THR A 218 -1.02 17.90 -2.42
N GLU A 219 -1.26 16.58 -2.46
CA GLU A 219 -1.34 15.81 -3.70
C GLU A 219 -2.35 16.40 -4.68
N PRO A 220 -1.94 16.74 -5.91
CA PRO A 220 -2.85 17.25 -6.93
C PRO A 220 -3.69 16.11 -7.54
N ASP A 221 -4.85 16.49 -8.12
CA ASP A 221 -5.62 15.55 -8.93
C ASP A 221 -4.88 15.25 -10.25
N ARG A 222 -4.49 14.01 -10.43
CA ARG A 222 -3.80 13.50 -11.61
C ARG A 222 -4.58 12.42 -12.35
N VAL A 223 -5.88 12.29 -12.06
CA VAL A 223 -6.74 11.28 -12.68
C VAL A 223 -6.79 11.41 -14.18
N GLY A 224 -6.85 12.66 -14.73
CA GLY A 224 -6.83 12.88 -16.17
C GLY A 224 -5.55 12.41 -16.86
N GLU A 225 -4.39 12.58 -16.22
CA GLU A 225 -3.12 12.06 -16.73
C GLU A 225 -3.10 10.52 -16.71
N LEU A 226 -3.59 9.94 -15.60
CA LEU A 226 -3.64 8.48 -15.43
C LEU A 226 -4.60 7.82 -16.42
N ALA A 227 -5.76 8.43 -16.70
CA ALA A 227 -6.74 7.93 -17.66
C ALA A 227 -6.20 7.84 -19.10
N ALA A 228 -5.16 8.59 -19.43
CA ALA A 228 -4.50 8.53 -20.75
C ALA A 228 -3.51 7.34 -20.86
N VAL A 229 -3.20 6.64 -19.76
CA VAL A 229 -2.28 5.49 -19.77
C VAL A 229 -3.02 4.23 -20.23
N PRO A 230 -2.50 3.46 -21.20
CA PRO A 230 -3.17 2.26 -21.72
C PRO A 230 -2.99 1.06 -20.78
N LEU A 231 -3.50 1.16 -19.58
CA LEU A 231 -3.40 0.15 -18.53
C LEU A 231 -4.80 -0.09 -17.90
N PRO A 232 -5.18 -1.35 -17.61
CA PRO A 232 -6.39 -1.63 -16.85
C PRO A 232 -6.32 -1.10 -15.41
N PHE A 233 -7.37 -0.44 -14.96
CA PHE A 233 -7.46 0.15 -13.63
C PHE A 233 -8.54 -0.52 -12.78
N HIS A 234 -8.27 -0.62 -11.48
CA HIS A 234 -9.20 -1.05 -10.46
C HIS A 234 -9.21 -0.05 -9.31
N VAL A 235 -10.38 0.44 -8.93
CA VAL A 235 -10.60 1.23 -7.72
C VAL A 235 -11.36 0.39 -6.73
N LEU A 236 -10.71 0.02 -5.64
CA LEU A 236 -11.26 -0.82 -4.58
C LEU A 236 -11.26 -0.04 -3.26
N SER A 237 -12.32 -0.11 -2.47
CA SER A 237 -12.38 0.48 -1.14
C SER A 237 -13.31 -0.29 -0.22
N GLY A 238 -13.25 -0.02 1.08
CA GLY A 238 -14.32 -0.39 2.00
C GLY A 238 -15.62 0.35 1.70
N ALA A 239 -16.67 -0.02 2.40
CA ALA A 239 -17.96 0.65 2.33
C ALA A 239 -17.95 2.00 3.05
N TYR A 240 -17.00 2.22 3.93
CA TYR A 240 -16.72 3.48 4.62
C TYR A 240 -15.23 3.84 4.51
N ASP A 241 -14.93 5.09 4.18
CA ASP A 241 -13.57 5.62 4.14
C ASP A 241 -13.62 7.11 4.52
N ASP A 242 -12.96 7.48 5.62
CA ASP A 242 -12.88 8.86 6.09
C ASP A 242 -11.67 9.62 5.53
N THR A 243 -10.74 8.91 4.91
CA THR A 243 -9.55 9.47 4.27
C THR A 243 -9.88 10.03 2.90
N TRP A 244 -10.55 9.23 2.07
CA TRP A 244 -11.19 9.65 0.84
C TRP A 244 -12.64 9.14 0.82
N PRO A 245 -13.63 10.04 0.96
CA PRO A 245 -15.04 9.65 0.95
C PRO A 245 -15.40 8.78 -0.26
N VAL A 246 -16.16 7.71 -0.03
CA VAL A 246 -16.50 6.71 -1.07
C VAL A 246 -17.04 7.33 -2.36
N PRO A 247 -17.92 8.36 -2.33
CA PRO A 247 -18.39 9.03 -3.57
C PRO A 247 -17.26 9.64 -4.41
N LEU A 248 -16.18 10.11 -3.78
CA LEU A 248 -15.01 10.63 -4.51
C LEU A 248 -14.23 9.50 -5.22
N LEU A 249 -14.17 8.31 -4.60
CA LEU A 249 -13.59 7.11 -5.22
C LEU A 249 -14.47 6.58 -6.36
N ASP A 250 -15.78 6.68 -6.24
CA ASP A 250 -16.74 6.31 -7.30
C ASP A 250 -16.56 7.23 -8.52
N GLU A 251 -16.47 8.55 -8.31
CA GLU A 251 -16.19 9.53 -9.38
C GLU A 251 -14.83 9.26 -10.04
N MET A 252 -13.79 8.98 -9.25
CA MET A 252 -12.47 8.64 -9.77
C MET A 252 -12.52 7.38 -10.65
N ALA A 253 -13.26 6.35 -10.23
CA ALA A 253 -13.40 5.12 -11.01
C ALA A 253 -14.07 5.39 -12.37
N VAL A 254 -15.10 6.22 -12.41
CA VAL A 254 -15.76 6.63 -13.67
C VAL A 254 -14.78 7.39 -14.57
N ARG A 255 -14.02 8.34 -14.04
CA ARG A 255 -13.03 9.13 -14.81
C ARG A 255 -11.88 8.29 -15.36
N LEU A 256 -11.55 7.17 -14.70
CA LEU A 256 -10.49 6.22 -15.11
C LEU A 256 -11.00 5.13 -16.05
N ASP A 257 -12.30 5.03 -16.28
CA ASP A 257 -12.93 3.81 -16.88
C ASP A 257 -12.48 2.54 -16.15
N ALA A 258 -12.40 2.61 -14.81
CA ALA A 258 -11.87 1.57 -13.95
C ALA A 258 -12.96 0.61 -13.47
N ARG A 259 -12.60 -0.65 -13.26
CA ARG A 259 -13.44 -1.52 -12.44
C ARG A 259 -13.58 -0.91 -11.03
N ARG A 260 -14.79 -0.79 -10.53
CA ARG A 260 -15.09 -0.31 -9.18
C ARG A 260 -15.55 -1.48 -8.30
N THR A 261 -14.94 -1.63 -7.11
CA THR A 261 -15.37 -2.62 -6.11
C THR A 261 -15.45 -1.96 -4.73
N VAL A 262 -16.57 -2.19 -4.03
CA VAL A 262 -16.77 -1.79 -2.64
C VAL A 262 -16.86 -3.04 -1.78
N ILE A 263 -16.00 -3.15 -0.77
CA ILE A 263 -15.97 -4.29 0.15
C ILE A 263 -16.89 -3.99 1.33
N ALA A 264 -18.00 -4.70 1.38
CA ALA A 264 -18.99 -4.55 2.44
C ALA A 264 -18.41 -4.90 3.83
N GLY A 265 -18.68 -4.06 4.82
CA GLY A 265 -18.20 -4.23 6.19
C GLY A 265 -16.69 -4.00 6.36
N ALA A 266 -16.04 -3.37 5.39
CA ALA A 266 -14.67 -2.86 5.51
C ALA A 266 -14.68 -1.34 5.54
N GLU A 267 -13.63 -0.78 6.13
CA GLU A 267 -13.33 0.65 6.20
C GLU A 267 -12.13 0.99 5.31
N HIS A 268 -11.24 1.87 5.78
CA HIS A 268 -10.07 2.33 5.02
C HIS A 268 -9.07 1.19 4.68
N SER A 269 -9.07 0.09 5.42
CA SER A 269 -8.14 -1.03 5.26
C SER A 269 -8.83 -2.35 4.92
N PRO A 270 -9.46 -2.50 3.75
CA PRO A 270 -10.19 -3.72 3.37
C PRO A 270 -9.30 -4.98 3.34
N ASN A 271 -7.98 -4.82 3.14
CA ASN A 271 -6.98 -5.88 3.20
C ASN A 271 -6.87 -6.53 4.60
N THR A 272 -7.19 -5.82 5.65
CA THR A 272 -7.19 -6.32 7.04
C THR A 272 -8.60 -6.58 7.56
N ASP A 273 -9.56 -5.74 7.19
CA ASP A 273 -10.94 -5.83 7.70
C ASP A 273 -11.70 -7.01 7.11
N ARG A 274 -11.51 -7.27 5.82
CA ARG A 274 -12.20 -8.32 5.04
C ARG A 274 -11.25 -8.98 4.03
N PRO A 275 -10.18 -9.64 4.48
CA PRO A 275 -9.09 -10.12 3.62
C PRO A 275 -9.57 -11.09 2.53
N GLU A 276 -10.45 -12.05 2.85
CA GLU A 276 -10.98 -13.01 1.88
C GLU A 276 -11.83 -12.36 0.78
N ALA A 277 -12.69 -11.42 1.15
CA ALA A 277 -13.51 -10.69 0.19
C ALA A 277 -12.65 -9.79 -0.69
N THR A 278 -11.64 -9.16 -0.09
CA THR A 278 -10.68 -8.31 -0.79
C THR A 278 -9.84 -9.13 -1.77
N ALA A 279 -9.27 -10.25 -1.34
CA ALA A 279 -8.47 -11.13 -2.20
C ALA A 279 -9.28 -11.66 -3.39
N ARG A 280 -10.55 -12.04 -3.17
CA ARG A 280 -11.45 -12.47 -4.24
C ARG A 280 -11.68 -11.35 -5.24
N ALA A 281 -12.03 -10.15 -4.79
CA ALA A 281 -12.28 -9.00 -5.66
C ALA A 281 -11.05 -8.60 -6.49
N LEU A 282 -9.86 -8.70 -5.91
CA LEU A 282 -8.57 -8.46 -6.57
C LEU A 282 -8.33 -9.52 -7.67
N ALA A 283 -8.43 -10.80 -7.33
CA ALA A 283 -8.22 -11.89 -8.27
C ALA A 283 -9.24 -11.87 -9.43
N ASP A 284 -10.52 -11.60 -9.14
CA ASP A 284 -11.58 -11.47 -10.15
C ASP A 284 -11.32 -10.30 -11.12
N PHE A 285 -10.64 -9.25 -10.68
CA PHE A 285 -10.21 -8.18 -11.58
C PHE A 285 -9.03 -8.64 -12.43
N TRP A 286 -7.99 -9.20 -11.82
CA TRP A 286 -6.77 -9.59 -12.53
C TRP A 286 -7.02 -10.73 -13.52
N ASP A 287 -7.92 -11.68 -13.23
CA ASP A 287 -8.33 -12.75 -14.14
C ASP A 287 -8.96 -12.21 -15.43
N GLY A 288 -9.59 -11.04 -15.36
CA GLY A 288 -10.16 -10.34 -16.53
C GLY A 288 -9.14 -9.52 -17.34
N VAL A 289 -7.89 -9.38 -16.87
CA VAL A 289 -6.86 -8.57 -17.53
C VAL A 289 -6.08 -9.43 -18.52
N PRO A 290 -6.08 -9.11 -19.85
CA PRO A 290 -5.32 -9.89 -20.80
C PRO A 290 -3.81 -9.74 -20.57
N ILE A 291 -3.13 -10.87 -20.32
CA ILE A 291 -1.66 -10.90 -20.23
C ILE A 291 -1.11 -10.77 -21.66
N ARG A 292 -0.68 -9.57 -22.05
CA ARG A 292 0.04 -9.38 -23.30
C ARG A 292 1.47 -9.92 -23.15
N PRO A 293 1.92 -10.86 -24.03
CA PRO A 293 3.31 -11.30 -24.00
C PRO A 293 4.25 -10.10 -24.22
N ARG A 294 5.44 -10.15 -23.62
CA ARG A 294 6.49 -9.15 -23.91
C ARG A 294 6.68 -9.09 -25.42
N SER A 295 6.45 -7.94 -26.03
CA SER A 295 6.97 -7.69 -27.38
C SER A 295 8.48 -7.90 -27.33
N ALA A 296 9.00 -8.74 -28.21
CA ALA A 296 10.44 -8.94 -28.33
C ALA A 296 11.11 -7.56 -28.58
N PRO A 297 12.29 -7.29 -27.99
CA PRO A 297 12.99 -6.06 -28.26
C PRO A 297 13.25 -5.97 -29.78
N HIS A 298 12.85 -4.86 -30.38
CA HIS A 298 13.24 -4.56 -31.75
C HIS A 298 14.77 -4.56 -31.82
N GLN A 299 15.33 -5.51 -32.59
CA GLN A 299 16.75 -5.60 -32.92
C GLN A 299 17.19 -4.41 -33.79
#